data_915d36a5982cd7d7848808662eff4e9a
#
_entry.id   915d36a5982cd7d7848808662eff4e9a
#
_cell.length_a   1.000
_cell.length_b   1.000
_cell.length_c   1.000
_cell.angle_alpha   90.00
_cell.angle_beta   90.00
_cell.angle_gamma   90.00
#
_symmetry.space_group_name_H-M   'P 1'
#
loop_
_entity.id
_entity.type
_entity.pdbx_description
1 polymer ?
#
loop_
_entity_poly.entity_id
_entity_poly.type
_entity_poly.pdbx_seq_one_letter_code
_entity_poly.pdbx_strand_id
1 'polypeptide(L)'
;MKLASWAILLAVAAGCASGGGLYPDTDVMEVKHYELKVATGVQKSGGLLQTGSLEYSGAGDLTTVFRQYVASMRSAGWTSATDDIAGGKAIGTMRKDNRTCALEFISAAGQVRATIKVSQTK
;
A
#
# COMPACT_ATOMS: atom_id res chain seq x y z
N MET A 1 22.08 22.00 -12.80
CA MET A 1 22.18 22.11 -11.51
C MET A 1 21.10 21.52 -10.71
N LYS A 2 19.95 21.86 -10.88
CA LYS A 2 18.95 21.23 -10.15
C LYS A 2 18.64 19.88 -10.61
N LEU A 3 18.98 19.56 -11.80
CA LEU A 3 18.69 18.27 -12.31
C LEU A 3 19.24 17.16 -11.52
N ALA A 4 20.49 17.29 -11.21
CA ALA A 4 21.17 16.21 -10.55
C ALA A 4 20.58 15.88 -9.22
N SER A 5 20.09 16.85 -8.54
CA SER A 5 19.68 16.55 -7.20
C SER A 5 18.46 15.69 -7.09
N TRP A 6 17.51 15.86 -7.96
CA TRP A 6 16.36 15.00 -7.74
C TRP A 6 16.51 13.65 -8.36
N ALA A 7 17.44 13.48 -9.18
CA ALA A 7 17.68 12.15 -9.66
C ALA A 7 18.13 11.30 -8.50
N ILE A 8 18.88 11.89 -7.62
CA ILE A 8 19.37 11.17 -6.49
C ILE A 8 18.30 10.77 -5.54
N LEU A 9 17.33 11.62 -5.36
CA LEU A 9 16.24 11.31 -4.47
C LEU A 9 15.49 10.09 -4.87
N LEU A 10 15.27 9.94 -6.15
CA LEU A 10 14.57 8.79 -6.63
C LEU A 10 15.30 7.51 -6.34
N ALA A 11 16.58 7.54 -6.53
CA ALA A 11 17.36 6.35 -6.29
C ALA A 11 17.32 5.96 -4.83
N VAL A 12 17.32 6.93 -3.98
CA VAL A 12 17.33 6.65 -2.56
C VAL A 12 16.02 6.02 -2.10
N ALA A 13 14.94 6.47 -2.68
CA ALA A 13 13.66 5.95 -2.25
C ALA A 13 13.47 4.51 -2.63
N ALA A 14 14.11 4.08 -3.68
CA ALA A 14 13.90 2.73 -4.14
C ALA A 14 14.52 1.74 -3.19
N GLY A 15 13.80 0.69 -2.89
CA GLY A 15 14.34 -0.40 -2.11
C GLY A 15 14.42 -0.18 -0.61
N CYS A 16 14.02 0.96 -0.13
CA CYS A 16 14.03 1.20 1.31
C CYS A 16 12.75 0.72 1.94
N ALA A 17 12.85 0.21 3.16
CA ALA A 17 11.66 -0.20 3.88
C ALA A 17 10.81 1.02 4.20
N SER A 18 9.50 0.85 4.17
CA SER A 18 8.58 1.92 4.46
C SER A 18 8.59 2.30 5.93
N GLY A 19 8.57 3.58 6.21
CA GLY A 19 8.48 4.07 7.56
C GLY A 19 7.05 4.24 8.04
N GLY A 20 6.07 3.88 7.22
CA GLY A 20 4.68 3.99 7.61
C GLY A 20 3.99 5.23 7.12
N GLY A 21 4.59 5.98 6.22
CA GLY A 21 3.97 7.16 5.65
C GLY A 21 3.12 6.84 4.44
N LEU A 22 2.73 7.88 3.75
CA LEU A 22 1.96 7.73 2.52
C LEU A 22 2.86 7.37 1.36
N TYR A 23 2.35 6.56 0.45
CA TYR A 23 3.02 6.33 -0.83
C TYR A 23 3.13 7.71 -1.50
N PRO A 24 4.30 8.07 -2.04
CA PRO A 24 4.55 9.45 -2.48
C PRO A 24 3.48 10.04 -3.38
N ASP A 25 3.07 11.24 -3.02
CA ASP A 25 2.07 12.01 -3.76
C ASP A 25 0.71 11.34 -3.86
N THR A 26 0.35 10.57 -2.83
CA THR A 26 -0.95 9.89 -2.81
C THR A 26 -1.55 9.92 -1.41
N ASP A 27 -2.76 9.40 -1.31
CA ASP A 27 -3.46 9.23 -0.05
C ASP A 27 -3.56 7.76 0.35
N VAL A 28 -2.66 6.92 -0.18
CA VAL A 28 -2.61 5.51 0.15
C VAL A 28 -1.39 5.26 1.03
N MET A 29 -1.60 4.60 2.17
CA MET A 29 -0.50 4.35 3.09
C MET A 29 0.41 3.24 2.58
N GLU A 30 1.70 3.38 2.88
CA GLU A 30 2.64 2.30 2.64
C GLU A 30 2.51 1.29 3.78
N VAL A 31 2.93 0.06 3.54
CA VAL A 31 2.94 -0.95 4.60
C VAL A 31 4.18 -0.70 5.44
N LYS A 32 3.98 -0.39 6.72
CA LYS A 32 5.05 0.01 7.62
C LYS A 32 6.13 -1.06 7.74
N HIS A 33 7.38 -0.64 7.56
CA HIS A 33 8.57 -1.49 7.66
C HIS A 33 8.69 -2.54 6.55
N TYR A 34 7.82 -2.49 5.56
CA TYR A 34 7.91 -3.39 4.42
C TYR A 34 8.54 -2.67 3.25
N GLU A 35 9.10 -3.45 2.35
CA GLU A 35 9.75 -2.94 1.16
C GLU A 35 8.79 -3.02 -0.02
N LEU A 36 8.69 -1.93 -0.77
CA LEU A 36 7.88 -1.91 -1.98
C LEU A 36 8.62 -2.70 -3.06
N LYS A 37 8.02 -3.76 -3.55
CA LYS A 37 8.62 -4.63 -4.55
C LYS A 37 8.21 -4.28 -5.96
N VAL A 38 6.92 -3.98 -6.15
CA VAL A 38 6.39 -3.74 -7.48
C VAL A 38 5.33 -2.66 -7.41
N ALA A 39 5.34 -1.76 -8.38
CA ALA A 39 4.27 -0.78 -8.54
C ALA A 39 3.89 -0.78 -10.01
N THR A 40 2.62 -1.05 -10.30
CA THR A 40 2.15 -1.24 -11.68
C THR A 40 0.93 -0.38 -11.94
N GLY A 41 0.88 0.23 -13.12
CA GLY A 41 -0.31 0.98 -13.53
C GLY A 41 -0.64 2.18 -12.66
N VAL A 42 0.36 2.75 -12.02
CA VAL A 42 0.14 3.85 -11.07
C VAL A 42 -0.21 5.13 -11.81
N GLN A 43 -1.36 5.69 -11.45
CA GLN A 43 -1.79 6.99 -11.97
C GLN A 43 -2.19 7.87 -10.80
N LYS A 44 -1.57 9.03 -10.70
CA LYS A 44 -1.78 9.96 -9.60
C LYS A 44 -2.35 11.27 -10.12
N SER A 45 -3.15 11.91 -9.32
CA SER A 45 -3.72 13.19 -9.68
C SER A 45 -4.13 13.94 -8.42
N GLY A 46 -3.59 15.14 -8.25
CA GLY A 46 -3.98 16.00 -7.14
C GLY A 46 -3.75 15.40 -5.76
N GLY A 47 -2.66 14.66 -5.59
CA GLY A 47 -2.38 14.07 -4.29
C GLY A 47 -3.16 12.81 -4.01
N LEU A 48 -3.79 12.22 -5.02
CA LEU A 48 -4.57 11.01 -4.86
C LEU A 48 -4.04 9.93 -5.79
N LEU A 49 -4.07 8.68 -5.31
CA LEU A 49 -3.79 7.56 -6.17
C LEU A 49 -5.10 7.17 -6.84
N GLN A 50 -5.18 7.39 -8.14
CA GLN A 50 -6.41 7.10 -8.88
C GLN A 50 -6.51 5.63 -9.23
N THR A 51 -5.42 5.05 -9.72
CA THR A 51 -5.35 3.62 -10.02
C THR A 51 -3.94 3.14 -9.76
N GLY A 52 -3.79 1.85 -9.55
CA GLY A 52 -2.47 1.27 -9.41
C GLY A 52 -2.47 0.06 -8.52
N SER A 53 -1.44 -0.75 -8.65
CA SER A 53 -1.23 -1.91 -7.81
C SER A 53 0.14 -1.81 -7.18
N LEU A 54 0.19 -1.93 -5.86
CA LEU A 54 1.45 -1.86 -5.10
C LEU A 54 1.64 -3.18 -4.39
N GLU A 55 2.83 -3.72 -4.47
CA GLU A 55 3.14 -4.96 -3.77
C GLU A 55 4.29 -4.73 -2.81
N TYR A 56 4.06 -5.03 -1.54
CA TYR A 56 5.05 -4.90 -0.47
C TYR A 56 5.37 -6.26 0.10
N SER A 57 6.51 -6.41 0.69
CA SER A 57 6.92 -7.69 1.28
C SER A 57 7.80 -7.44 2.51
N GLY A 58 7.62 -8.28 3.51
CA GLY A 58 8.41 -8.19 4.73
C GLY A 58 8.02 -9.27 5.69
N ALA A 59 8.73 -9.33 6.83
CA ALA A 59 8.46 -10.31 7.86
C ALA A 59 7.39 -9.78 8.81
N GLY A 60 6.64 -10.69 9.42
CA GLY A 60 5.65 -10.28 10.40
C GLY A 60 4.50 -11.26 10.50
N ASP A 61 3.59 -10.95 11.42
CA ASP A 61 2.40 -11.75 11.64
C ASP A 61 1.30 -11.21 10.73
N LEU A 62 0.74 -12.09 9.92
CA LEU A 62 -0.25 -11.70 8.93
C LEU A 62 -1.40 -10.87 9.50
N THR A 63 -2.02 -11.37 10.56
CA THR A 63 -3.17 -10.69 11.15
C THR A 63 -2.79 -9.32 11.68
N THR A 64 -1.67 -9.23 12.38
CA THR A 64 -1.22 -7.98 12.94
C THR A 64 -0.90 -6.96 11.86
N VAL A 65 -0.15 -7.38 10.85
CA VAL A 65 0.24 -6.47 9.76
C VAL A 65 -1.00 -5.98 9.01
N PHE A 66 -1.92 -6.89 8.71
CA PHE A 66 -3.13 -6.52 7.99
C PHE A 66 -3.97 -5.52 8.79
N ARG A 67 -4.19 -5.80 10.07
CA ARG A 67 -5.02 -4.92 10.89
C ARG A 67 -4.37 -3.56 11.10
N GLN A 68 -3.06 -3.53 11.24
CA GLN A 68 -2.36 -2.26 11.36
C GLN A 68 -2.47 -1.46 10.07
N TYR A 69 -2.38 -2.13 8.93
CA TYR A 69 -2.51 -1.44 7.66
C TYR A 69 -3.91 -0.87 7.47
N VAL A 70 -4.93 -1.65 7.79
CA VAL A 70 -6.31 -1.16 7.70
C VAL A 70 -6.51 0.06 8.59
N ALA A 71 -5.97 0.02 9.81
CA ALA A 71 -6.08 1.16 10.71
C ALA A 71 -5.39 2.39 10.15
N SER A 72 -4.23 2.22 9.54
CA SER A 72 -3.50 3.35 8.95
C SER A 72 -4.28 3.93 7.77
N MET A 73 -4.90 3.08 6.97
CA MET A 73 -5.69 3.56 5.84
C MET A 73 -6.92 4.34 6.33
N ARG A 74 -7.52 3.91 7.43
CA ARG A 74 -8.63 4.66 8.00
C ARG A 74 -8.17 6.04 8.43
N SER A 75 -6.98 6.15 8.97
CA SER A 75 -6.43 7.45 9.34
C SER A 75 -6.25 8.34 8.12
N ALA A 76 -6.05 7.74 6.95
CA ALA A 76 -5.91 8.49 5.71
C ALA A 76 -7.26 8.75 5.04
N GLY A 77 -8.35 8.42 5.69
CA GLY A 77 -9.69 8.73 5.20
C GLY A 77 -10.41 7.60 4.48
N TRP A 78 -9.82 6.42 4.44
CA TRP A 78 -10.47 5.29 3.81
C TRP A 78 -11.42 4.59 4.78
N THR A 79 -12.47 4.01 4.25
CA THR A 79 -13.47 3.30 5.04
C THR A 79 -13.46 1.83 4.68
N SER A 80 -13.49 0.96 5.70
CA SER A 80 -13.53 -0.47 5.46
C SER A 80 -14.91 -0.88 4.98
N ALA A 81 -14.96 -1.66 3.92
CA ALA A 81 -16.19 -2.23 3.42
C ALA A 81 -16.33 -3.69 3.84
N THR A 82 -15.26 -4.48 3.65
CA THR A 82 -15.27 -5.88 4.06
C THR A 82 -13.85 -6.26 4.47
N ASP A 83 -13.73 -7.30 5.29
CA ASP A 83 -12.43 -7.91 5.54
C ASP A 83 -12.66 -9.35 6.01
N ASP A 84 -11.67 -10.20 5.74
CA ASP A 84 -11.75 -11.61 6.08
C ASP A 84 -10.33 -12.14 6.22
N ILE A 85 -10.07 -12.83 7.32
CA ILE A 85 -8.74 -13.40 7.58
C ILE A 85 -8.93 -14.89 7.84
N ALA A 86 -8.30 -15.71 7.01
CA ALA A 86 -8.39 -17.14 7.16
C ALA A 86 -7.28 -17.84 6.39
N GLY A 87 -6.72 -18.88 6.98
CA GLY A 87 -5.82 -19.76 6.27
C GLY A 87 -4.58 -19.12 5.67
N GLY A 88 -3.96 -18.21 6.36
CA GLY A 88 -2.75 -17.59 5.84
C GLY A 88 -2.99 -16.50 4.81
N LYS A 89 -4.21 -16.02 4.73
CA LYS A 89 -4.57 -14.96 3.79
C LYS A 89 -5.52 -13.98 4.46
N ALA A 90 -5.32 -12.69 4.22
CA ALA A 90 -6.22 -11.65 4.68
C ALA A 90 -6.66 -10.86 3.46
N ILE A 91 -7.95 -10.66 3.32
CA ILE A 91 -8.53 -9.94 2.21
C ILE A 91 -9.39 -8.82 2.75
N GLY A 92 -9.29 -7.65 2.13
CA GLY A 92 -10.12 -6.54 2.56
C GLY A 92 -10.44 -5.63 1.38
N THR A 93 -11.48 -4.84 1.56
CA THR A 93 -11.85 -3.83 0.58
C THR A 93 -12.11 -2.54 1.33
N MET A 94 -11.55 -1.47 0.85
CA MET A 94 -11.74 -0.15 1.44
C MET A 94 -12.22 0.81 0.37
N ARG A 95 -12.87 1.87 0.78
CA ARG A 95 -13.41 2.85 -0.14
C ARG A 95 -13.13 4.26 0.30
N LYS A 96 -12.92 5.12 -0.67
CA LYS A 96 -12.76 6.54 -0.43
C LYS A 96 -13.20 7.26 -1.70
N ASP A 97 -14.19 8.16 -1.57
CA ASP A 97 -14.77 8.85 -2.72
C ASP A 97 -15.28 7.83 -3.73
N ASN A 98 -14.84 7.91 -4.97
CA ASN A 98 -15.27 6.98 -6.01
C ASN A 98 -14.17 5.95 -6.32
N ARG A 99 -13.38 5.59 -5.32
CA ARG A 99 -12.29 4.63 -5.50
C ARG A 99 -12.47 3.45 -4.56
N THR A 100 -12.02 2.31 -5.03
CA THR A 100 -12.01 1.08 -4.25
C THR A 100 -10.57 0.63 -4.10
N CYS A 101 -10.21 0.21 -2.90
CA CYS A 101 -8.88 -0.31 -2.63
C CYS A 101 -9.02 -1.76 -2.19
N ALA A 102 -8.53 -2.67 -3.00
CA ALA A 102 -8.56 -4.09 -2.68
C ALA A 102 -7.25 -4.46 -2.02
N LEU A 103 -7.34 -5.16 -0.89
CA LEU A 103 -6.18 -5.59 -0.12
C LEU A 103 -6.10 -7.10 -0.11
N GLU A 104 -4.90 -7.62 -0.36
CA GLU A 104 -4.67 -9.05 -0.24
C GLU A 104 -3.30 -9.25 0.39
N PHE A 105 -3.28 -9.77 1.61
CA PHE A 105 -2.06 -10.05 2.33
C PHE A 105 -1.94 -11.57 2.47
N ILE A 106 -0.80 -12.12 2.07
CA ILE A 106 -0.58 -13.56 2.10
C ILE A 106 0.67 -13.87 2.89
N SER A 107 0.55 -14.83 3.81
CA SER A 107 1.68 -15.28 4.60
C SER A 107 2.27 -16.53 3.97
N ALA A 108 3.56 -16.51 3.72
CA ALA A 108 4.24 -17.67 3.15
C ALA A 108 5.70 -17.68 3.60
N ALA A 109 6.14 -18.80 4.16
CA ALA A 109 7.54 -18.98 4.55
C ALA A 109 8.07 -17.87 5.46
N GLY A 110 7.27 -17.45 6.43
CA GLY A 110 7.70 -16.43 7.39
C GLY A 110 7.66 -15.01 6.88
N GLN A 111 7.19 -14.82 5.67
CA GLN A 111 7.06 -13.52 5.06
C GLN A 111 5.61 -13.21 4.77
N VAL A 112 5.27 -11.92 4.75
CA VAL A 112 3.95 -11.48 4.33
C VAL A 112 4.11 -10.69 3.06
N ARG A 113 3.30 -11.01 2.06
CA ARG A 113 3.25 -10.25 0.83
C ARG A 113 1.93 -9.51 0.80
N ALA A 114 2.01 -8.20 0.69
CA ALA A 114 0.84 -7.33 0.72
C ALA A 114 0.63 -6.72 -0.65
N THR A 115 -0.55 -6.95 -1.22
CA THR A 115 -0.91 -6.36 -2.50
C THR A 115 -2.04 -5.37 -2.26
N ILE A 116 -1.83 -4.13 -2.71
CA ILE A 116 -2.79 -3.05 -2.53
C ILE A 116 -3.15 -2.55 -3.92
N LYS A 117 -4.40 -2.70 -4.29
CA LYS A 117 -4.83 -2.34 -5.63
C LYS A 117 -5.96 -1.33 -5.59
N VAL A 118 -5.71 -0.15 -6.15
CA VAL A 118 -6.69 0.92 -6.20
C VAL A 118 -7.28 1.01 -7.59
N SER A 119 -8.61 1.13 -7.65
CA SER A 119 -9.30 1.30 -8.91
C SER A 119 -10.42 2.30 -8.70
N GLN A 120 -10.90 2.87 -9.79
CA GLN A 120 -12.00 3.81 -9.72
C GLN A 120 -13.31 3.08 -9.87
N THR A 121 -14.28 3.46 -9.05
CA THR A 121 -15.61 2.90 -9.09
C THR A 121 -16.47 3.77 -9.98
N LYS A 122 -17.29 3.17 -10.76
CA LYS A 122 -18.15 3.95 -11.63
C LYS A 122 -19.38 4.45 -10.94
#